data_c7f1b4e5fd2bbb754226924db1be648d
#
_entry.id   c7f1b4e5fd2bbb754226924db1be648d
#
_cell.length_a   1.000
_cell.length_b   1.000
_cell.length_c   1.000
_cell.angle_alpha   90.00
_cell.angle_beta   90.00
_cell.angle_gamma   90.00
#
_symmetry.space_group_name_H-M   'P 1'
#
loop_
_entity.id
_entity.type
_entity.pdbx_description
1 polymer ?
#
loop_
_entity_poly.entity_id
_entity_poly.type
_entity_poly.pdbx_seq_one_letter_code
_entity_poly.pdbx_strand_id
1 'polypeptide(L)'
;MSSPAKATTLILAVLVTPALARSAPALWGREGHTLVCEIAWSRLTPAAQAMVRTIRAADPDSGASFAESCLWADRVRSTTHRQTSAYHYINVPPGSGSADLARDCGDPARRCAPWAIHHYAGVLLEPGGGGATPIARAEALKFLAHFIGDIHQPLHAGRPGDLGGNNIRVDFFGGRSPRGDSLNLHSVWDSAILERGGLVWPDSVAALSAEITPEAAAAWKTPDIMAWVNESYRTGEEFGYRLPDSRRIDLAYFEQGLAISRLALKRAAVRLAAVLNGIAAGRLDLTLPGIPM
;
A
#
# COMPACT_ATOMS: atom_id res chain seq x y z
N MET A 1 75.64 11.53 -27.88
CA MET A 1 74.54 12.43 -27.39
C MET A 1 73.24 11.69 -27.50
N SER A 2 72.82 11.04 -26.42
CA SER A 2 71.67 10.13 -26.39
C SER A 2 70.48 10.93 -25.85
N SER A 3 69.37 10.97 -26.59
CA SER A 3 68.11 11.60 -26.21
C SER A 3 67.26 10.67 -25.36
N PRO A 4 66.61 11.12 -24.28
CA PRO A 4 65.78 10.25 -23.48
C PRO A 4 64.37 10.14 -24.05
N ALA A 5 63.87 8.91 -24.15
CA ALA A 5 62.51 8.60 -24.51
C ALA A 5 61.56 8.99 -23.41
N LYS A 6 60.51 9.75 -23.73
CA LYS A 6 59.41 10.11 -22.82
C LYS A 6 58.41 8.96 -22.76
N ALA A 7 58.29 8.34 -21.61
CA ALA A 7 57.25 7.35 -21.33
C ALA A 7 55.92 8.10 -21.05
N THR A 8 54.92 7.89 -21.89
CA THR A 8 53.55 8.41 -21.66
C THR A 8 52.75 7.40 -20.85
N THR A 9 52.48 7.70 -19.61
CA THR A 9 51.61 6.86 -18.75
C THR A 9 50.15 7.13 -19.11
N LEU A 10 49.49 6.12 -19.64
CA LEU A 10 48.06 6.13 -19.92
C LEU A 10 47.29 5.83 -18.62
N ILE A 11 46.61 6.80 -18.03
CA ILE A 11 45.74 6.63 -16.87
C ILE A 11 44.39 6.18 -17.39
N LEU A 12 44.03 4.92 -17.18
CA LEU A 12 42.72 4.36 -17.47
C LEU A 12 41.75 4.76 -16.35
N ALA A 13 40.89 5.76 -16.59
CA ALA A 13 39.83 6.15 -15.67
C ALA A 13 38.69 5.10 -15.74
N VAL A 14 38.60 4.26 -14.71
CA VAL A 14 37.45 3.36 -14.53
C VAL A 14 36.27 4.20 -14.08
N LEU A 15 35.33 4.44 -14.98
CA LEU A 15 34.02 5.02 -14.65
C LEU A 15 33.22 3.98 -13.87
N VAL A 16 33.20 4.09 -12.55
CA VAL A 16 32.28 3.36 -11.69
C VAL A 16 30.91 4.02 -11.83
N THR A 17 30.07 3.48 -12.70
CA THR A 17 28.65 3.84 -12.74
C THR A 17 28.00 3.36 -11.45
N PRO A 18 27.32 4.24 -10.66
CA PRO A 18 26.58 3.79 -9.50
C PRO A 18 25.48 2.83 -9.96
N ALA A 19 25.52 1.61 -9.48
CA ALA A 19 24.42 0.67 -9.64
C ALA A 19 23.19 1.31 -8.98
N LEU A 20 22.20 1.72 -9.79
CA LEU A 20 20.88 2.12 -9.32
C LEU A 20 20.33 0.95 -8.51
N ALA A 21 20.21 1.15 -7.19
CA ALA A 21 19.56 0.20 -6.31
C ALA A 21 18.13 0.00 -6.82
N ARG A 22 17.88 -1.18 -7.41
CA ARG A 22 16.54 -1.54 -7.85
C ARG A 22 15.69 -1.74 -6.60
N SER A 23 14.73 -0.84 -6.38
CA SER A 23 13.71 -1.01 -5.36
C SER A 23 12.97 -2.33 -5.59
N ALA A 24 12.73 -3.07 -4.51
CA ALA A 24 11.81 -4.20 -4.53
C ALA A 24 10.45 -3.73 -5.07
N PRO A 25 9.69 -4.57 -5.78
CA PRO A 25 8.35 -4.18 -6.23
C PRO A 25 7.51 -3.75 -5.03
N ALA A 26 6.96 -2.55 -5.08
CA ALA A 26 6.05 -2.03 -4.07
C ALA A 26 4.75 -2.84 -4.13
N LEU A 27 4.20 -3.20 -2.96
CA LEU A 27 2.83 -3.66 -2.81
C LEU A 27 1.93 -2.46 -3.08
N TRP A 28 0.74 -2.63 -3.64
CA TRP A 28 -0.09 -1.61 -4.29
C TRP A 28 0.71 -0.39 -4.75
N GLY A 29 1.54 -0.54 -5.72
CA GLY A 29 2.60 0.30 -6.24
C GLY A 29 2.61 1.78 -5.82
N ARG A 30 3.64 2.49 -6.17
CA ARG A 30 3.77 3.93 -5.89
C ARG A 30 2.46 4.70 -6.17
N GLU A 31 1.83 4.45 -7.32
CA GLU A 31 0.63 5.18 -7.75
C GLU A 31 -0.56 4.92 -6.83
N GLY A 32 -0.82 3.67 -6.44
CA GLY A 32 -1.93 3.33 -5.55
C GLY A 32 -1.85 4.05 -4.21
N HIS A 33 -0.71 3.95 -3.51
CA HIS A 33 -0.53 4.58 -2.21
C HIS A 33 -0.55 6.11 -2.27
N THR A 34 0.09 6.72 -3.27
CA THR A 34 0.08 8.18 -3.39
C THR A 34 -1.31 8.71 -3.70
N LEU A 35 -2.07 8.04 -4.58
CA LEU A 35 -3.47 8.41 -4.88
C LEU A 35 -4.37 8.29 -3.64
N VAL A 36 -4.29 7.18 -2.89
CA VAL A 36 -5.07 6.99 -1.65
C VAL A 36 -4.79 8.12 -0.66
N CYS A 37 -3.53 8.41 -0.41
CA CYS A 37 -3.14 9.39 0.60
C CYS A 37 -3.46 10.84 0.18
N GLU A 38 -3.31 11.19 -1.08
CA GLU A 38 -3.65 12.53 -1.56
C GLU A 38 -5.16 12.78 -1.56
N ILE A 39 -5.95 11.79 -2.01
CA ILE A 39 -7.41 11.87 -1.93
C ILE A 39 -7.86 11.93 -0.46
N ALA A 40 -7.25 11.14 0.43
CA ALA A 40 -7.53 11.21 1.86
C ALA A 40 -7.19 12.58 2.44
N TRP A 41 -6.04 13.17 2.08
CA TRP A 41 -5.61 14.49 2.51
C TRP A 41 -6.64 15.56 2.21
N SER A 42 -7.22 15.57 1.01
CA SER A 42 -8.26 16.52 0.61
C SER A 42 -9.56 16.40 1.43
N ARG A 43 -9.74 15.29 2.14
CA ARG A 43 -10.92 14.96 2.95
C ARG A 43 -10.68 15.10 4.46
N LEU A 44 -9.47 15.48 4.86
CA LEU A 44 -9.15 15.74 6.26
C LEU A 44 -9.77 17.05 6.73
N THR A 45 -10.25 17.01 7.97
CA THR A 45 -10.63 18.25 8.69
C THR A 45 -9.39 19.12 8.92
N PRO A 46 -9.55 20.45 9.14
CA PRO A 46 -8.41 21.31 9.48
C PRO A 46 -7.61 20.81 10.70
N ALA A 47 -8.30 20.24 11.71
CA ALA A 47 -7.65 19.66 12.89
C ALA A 47 -6.80 18.42 12.52
N ALA A 48 -7.33 17.51 11.69
CA ALA A 48 -6.59 16.34 11.22
C ALA A 48 -5.40 16.72 10.34
N GLN A 49 -5.57 17.70 9.46
CA GLN A 49 -4.45 18.23 8.67
C GLN A 49 -3.35 18.84 9.56
N ALA A 50 -3.73 19.60 10.59
CA ALA A 50 -2.78 20.16 11.54
C ALA A 50 -2.05 19.05 12.30
N MET A 51 -2.77 18.04 12.80
CA MET A 51 -2.20 16.87 13.47
C MET A 51 -1.18 16.15 12.57
N VAL A 52 -1.56 15.82 11.33
CA VAL A 52 -0.68 15.14 10.37
C VAL A 52 0.57 15.97 10.07
N ARG A 53 0.44 17.28 9.86
CA ARG A 53 1.60 18.16 9.66
C ARG A 53 2.53 18.15 10.86
N THR A 54 2.01 18.26 12.08
CA THR A 54 2.79 18.25 13.33
C THR A 54 3.55 16.94 13.49
N ILE A 55 2.88 15.79 13.28
CA ILE A 55 3.50 14.48 13.42
C ILE A 55 4.61 14.31 12.37
N ARG A 56 4.36 14.67 11.12
CA ARG A 56 5.35 14.56 10.04
C ARG A 56 6.57 15.47 10.23
N ALA A 57 6.37 16.65 10.80
CA ALA A 57 7.48 17.60 11.05
C ALA A 57 8.51 17.07 12.08
N ALA A 58 8.14 16.08 12.89
CA ALA A 58 9.06 15.45 13.85
C ALA A 58 9.98 14.38 13.21
N ASP A 59 9.76 14.04 11.94
CA ASP A 59 10.48 12.96 11.27
C ASP A 59 11.09 13.45 9.94
N PRO A 60 12.43 13.49 9.84
CA PRO A 60 13.11 13.92 8.62
C PRO A 60 12.86 12.99 7.42
N ASP A 61 12.41 11.74 7.65
CA ASP A 61 12.12 10.74 6.61
C ASP A 61 10.63 10.71 6.20
N SER A 62 9.89 11.78 6.48
CA SER A 62 8.45 11.89 6.15
C SER A 62 8.16 12.19 4.68
N GLY A 63 9.18 12.45 3.86
CA GLY A 63 8.99 12.88 2.46
C GLY A 63 8.48 14.31 2.32
N ALA A 64 8.35 14.82 1.09
CA ALA A 64 7.92 16.18 0.81
C ALA A 64 6.42 16.40 1.05
N SER A 65 5.58 15.36 0.87
CA SER A 65 4.13 15.42 1.02
C SER A 65 3.60 14.27 1.89
N PHE A 66 2.32 14.35 2.31
CA PHE A 66 1.66 13.23 2.98
C PHE A 66 1.56 12.01 2.05
N ALA A 67 1.32 12.22 0.76
CA ALA A 67 1.30 11.16 -0.23
C ALA A 67 2.64 10.40 -0.29
N GLU A 68 3.77 11.11 -0.25
CA GLU A 68 5.09 10.47 -0.22
C GLU A 68 5.39 9.74 1.10
N SER A 69 4.86 10.24 2.23
CA SER A 69 4.95 9.53 3.52
C SER A 69 4.36 8.12 3.44
N CYS A 70 3.31 7.94 2.64
CA CYS A 70 2.61 6.67 2.47
C CYS A 70 3.41 5.60 1.72
N LEU A 71 4.55 5.96 1.12
CA LEU A 71 5.46 5.01 0.47
C LEU A 71 6.53 4.46 1.41
N TRP A 72 6.65 5.01 2.60
CA TRP A 72 7.76 4.72 3.49
C TRP A 72 7.76 3.27 3.99
N ALA A 73 6.60 2.71 4.33
CA ALA A 73 6.47 1.35 4.85
C ALA A 73 7.11 0.30 3.91
N ASP A 74 6.87 0.41 2.61
CA ASP A 74 7.50 -0.45 1.60
C ASP A 74 9.01 -0.33 1.53
N ARG A 75 9.54 0.89 1.70
CA ARG A 75 11.00 1.11 1.67
C ARG A 75 11.71 0.45 2.83
N VAL A 76 11.07 0.38 4.00
CA VAL A 76 11.70 -0.11 5.24
C VAL A 76 11.44 -1.57 5.55
N ARG A 77 10.42 -2.21 4.97
CA ARG A 77 10.05 -3.61 5.26
C ARG A 77 11.13 -4.65 4.91
N SER A 78 12.05 -4.32 4.01
CA SER A 78 13.17 -5.20 3.63
C SER A 78 14.50 -4.80 4.29
N THR A 79 14.52 -3.71 5.02
CA THR A 79 15.74 -3.11 5.60
C THR A 79 15.63 -2.98 7.13
N THR A 80 15.14 -1.86 7.61
CA THR A 80 15.15 -1.51 9.04
C THR A 80 13.94 -2.05 9.81
N HIS A 81 12.81 -2.35 9.14
CA HIS A 81 11.56 -2.78 9.77
C HIS A 81 11.09 -4.14 9.22
N ARG A 82 12.00 -5.11 9.09
CA ARG A 82 11.71 -6.44 8.51
C ARG A 82 10.56 -7.17 9.20
N GLN A 83 10.36 -6.93 10.49
CA GLN A 83 9.27 -7.50 11.27
C GLN A 83 7.87 -7.05 10.78
N THR A 84 7.79 -5.94 10.04
CA THR A 84 6.54 -5.42 9.49
C THR A 84 6.13 -6.05 8.16
N SER A 85 6.96 -6.94 7.61
CA SER A 85 6.72 -7.52 6.28
C SER A 85 5.36 -8.21 6.18
N ALA A 86 4.90 -8.87 7.24
CA ALA A 86 3.58 -9.52 7.29
C ALA A 86 2.42 -8.54 7.52
N TYR A 87 2.69 -7.28 7.87
CA TYR A 87 1.65 -6.28 8.16
C TYR A 87 1.01 -5.69 6.90
N HIS A 88 1.54 -6.02 5.72
CA HIS A 88 1.04 -5.55 4.44
C HIS A 88 -0.13 -6.38 3.88
N TYR A 89 -0.43 -7.54 4.46
CA TYR A 89 -1.45 -8.45 3.93
C TYR A 89 -2.09 -9.31 5.03
N ILE A 90 -3.11 -10.05 4.65
CA ILE A 90 -3.67 -11.17 5.38
C ILE A 90 -3.85 -12.35 4.42
N ASN A 91 -3.52 -13.57 4.87
CA ASN A 91 -3.63 -14.76 4.04
C ASN A 91 -4.94 -15.50 4.35
N VAL A 92 -5.87 -15.49 3.40
CA VAL A 92 -7.17 -16.15 3.52
C VAL A 92 -7.22 -17.38 2.62
N PRO A 93 -7.41 -18.59 3.16
CA PRO A 93 -7.52 -19.79 2.34
C PRO A 93 -8.69 -19.72 1.36
N PRO A 94 -8.53 -20.22 0.11
CA PRO A 94 -9.61 -20.23 -0.86
C PRO A 94 -10.82 -21.02 -0.34
N GLY A 95 -12.02 -20.55 -0.64
CA GLY A 95 -13.26 -21.20 -0.21
C GLY A 95 -13.64 -20.99 1.25
N SER A 96 -12.92 -20.14 2.00
CA SER A 96 -13.23 -19.83 3.41
C SER A 96 -14.55 -19.05 3.61
N GLY A 97 -15.16 -18.54 2.56
CA GLY A 97 -16.37 -17.71 2.63
C GLY A 97 -16.11 -16.31 3.19
N SER A 98 -15.33 -16.21 4.25
CA SER A 98 -14.89 -14.95 4.85
C SER A 98 -13.51 -15.08 5.50
N ALA A 99 -12.82 -13.95 5.66
CA ALA A 99 -11.63 -13.88 6.48
C ALA A 99 -11.97 -14.01 7.96
N ASP A 100 -11.09 -14.67 8.69
CA ASP A 100 -11.14 -14.85 10.14
C ASP A 100 -9.81 -14.45 10.76
N LEU A 101 -9.84 -13.50 11.71
CA LEU A 101 -8.61 -12.94 12.28
C LEU A 101 -7.76 -14.00 13.01
N ALA A 102 -8.40 -14.95 13.70
CA ALA A 102 -7.71 -15.97 14.46
C ALA A 102 -7.06 -17.04 13.58
N ARG A 103 -7.71 -17.39 12.47
CA ARG A 103 -7.23 -18.35 11.49
C ARG A 103 -6.18 -17.75 10.56
N ASP A 104 -6.43 -16.53 10.05
CA ASP A 104 -5.75 -16.01 8.86
C ASP A 104 -4.59 -15.05 9.18
N CYS A 105 -4.53 -14.53 10.40
CA CYS A 105 -3.46 -13.64 10.83
C CYS A 105 -2.18 -14.37 11.27
N GLY A 106 -2.16 -15.71 11.19
CA GLY A 106 -1.01 -16.56 11.53
C GLY A 106 -0.65 -16.54 13.02
N ASP A 107 0.44 -17.23 13.38
CA ASP A 107 1.15 -17.40 14.65
C ASP A 107 0.73 -16.51 15.87
N PRO A 108 1.10 -16.92 17.11
CA PRO A 108 0.64 -16.31 18.38
C PRO A 108 0.77 -14.78 18.49
N ALA A 109 1.62 -14.15 17.69
CA ALA A 109 1.68 -12.71 17.62
C ALA A 109 0.60 -12.06 16.73
N ARG A 110 -0.13 -12.83 15.93
CA ARG A 110 -1.27 -12.44 15.07
C ARG A 110 -1.09 -11.11 14.34
N ARG A 111 0.08 -10.91 13.76
CA ARG A 111 0.52 -9.65 13.17
C ARG A 111 0.32 -9.68 11.66
N CYS A 112 -0.80 -9.15 11.21
CA CYS A 112 -1.20 -9.00 9.81
C CYS A 112 -1.77 -7.61 9.57
N ALA A 113 -2.16 -7.26 8.35
CA ALA A 113 -2.63 -5.92 8.01
C ALA A 113 -3.77 -5.41 8.91
N PRO A 114 -4.88 -6.14 9.18
CA PRO A 114 -5.93 -5.66 10.08
C PRO A 114 -5.43 -5.40 11.52
N TRP A 115 -4.56 -6.27 12.04
CA TRP A 115 -3.95 -6.01 13.36
C TRP A 115 -3.09 -4.75 13.33
N ALA A 116 -2.27 -4.57 12.30
CA ALA A 116 -1.37 -3.42 12.19
C ALA A 116 -2.15 -2.09 12.07
N ILE A 117 -3.21 -2.06 11.28
CA ILE A 117 -4.11 -0.90 11.17
C ILE A 117 -4.65 -0.52 12.55
N HIS A 118 -5.22 -1.49 13.28
CA HIS A 118 -5.76 -1.26 14.61
C HIS A 118 -4.70 -0.77 15.60
N HIS A 119 -3.54 -1.45 15.64
CA HIS A 119 -2.41 -1.11 16.51
C HIS A 119 -1.90 0.32 16.29
N TYR A 120 -1.59 0.69 15.04
CA TYR A 120 -1.04 2.01 14.75
C TYR A 120 -2.07 3.13 14.87
N ALA A 121 -3.35 2.84 14.67
CA ALA A 121 -4.42 3.78 14.98
C ALA A 121 -4.49 4.05 16.49
N GLY A 122 -4.35 3.03 17.33
CA GLY A 122 -4.26 3.15 18.80
C GLY A 122 -3.08 4.02 19.23
N VAL A 123 -1.87 3.76 18.70
CA VAL A 123 -0.67 4.59 18.99
C VAL A 123 -0.89 6.07 18.68
N LEU A 124 -1.64 6.38 17.63
CA LEU A 124 -1.92 7.77 17.25
C LEU A 124 -3.05 8.39 18.08
N LEU A 125 -4.02 7.59 18.54
CA LEU A 125 -5.16 8.03 19.34
C LEU A 125 -4.75 8.38 20.77
N GLU A 126 -3.78 7.64 21.34
CA GLU A 126 -3.30 7.83 22.70
C GLU A 126 -2.82 9.27 22.95
N PRO A 127 -3.33 9.97 23.99
CA PRO A 127 -2.88 11.30 24.35
C PRO A 127 -1.36 11.32 24.62
N GLY A 128 -0.65 12.23 23.98
CA GLY A 128 0.82 12.28 24.08
C GLY A 128 1.53 11.06 23.47
N GLY A 129 0.78 10.19 22.76
CA GLY A 129 1.33 9.00 22.08
C GLY A 129 1.53 7.80 22.99
N GLY A 130 0.86 7.71 24.15
CA GLY A 130 1.01 6.56 25.06
C GLY A 130 2.46 6.29 25.49
N GLY A 131 3.28 7.33 25.57
CA GLY A 131 4.73 7.21 25.79
C GLY A 131 5.56 6.99 24.52
N ALA A 132 4.94 6.93 23.34
CA ALA A 132 5.66 6.85 22.06
C ALA A 132 6.43 8.14 21.78
N THR A 133 7.67 7.99 21.29
CA THR A 133 8.46 9.15 20.87
C THR A 133 7.81 9.86 19.66
N PRO A 134 8.14 11.14 19.39
CA PRO A 134 7.66 11.84 18.20
C PRO A 134 7.96 11.08 16.89
N ILE A 135 9.14 10.45 16.80
CA ILE A 135 9.51 9.62 15.64
C ILE A 135 8.63 8.36 15.55
N ALA A 136 8.40 7.66 16.66
CA ALA A 136 7.53 6.48 16.68
C ALA A 136 6.08 6.83 16.27
N ARG A 137 5.58 8.01 16.63
CA ARG A 137 4.28 8.51 16.16
C ARG A 137 4.29 8.81 14.67
N ALA A 138 5.37 9.36 14.13
CA ALA A 138 5.50 9.60 12.70
C ALA A 138 5.56 8.29 11.90
N GLU A 139 6.27 7.29 12.41
CA GLU A 139 6.27 5.93 11.85
C GLU A 139 4.88 5.30 11.91
N ALA A 140 4.17 5.44 13.04
CA ALA A 140 2.81 4.94 13.18
C ALA A 140 1.85 5.57 12.15
N LEU A 141 1.96 6.88 11.89
CA LEU A 141 1.19 7.54 10.84
C LEU A 141 1.48 6.97 9.44
N LYS A 142 2.76 6.79 9.12
CA LYS A 142 3.22 6.25 7.84
C LYS A 142 2.73 4.81 7.63
N PHE A 143 2.87 3.96 8.65
CA PHE A 143 2.37 2.59 8.63
C PHE A 143 0.86 2.52 8.52
N LEU A 144 0.12 3.27 9.34
CA LEU A 144 -1.35 3.28 9.30
C LEU A 144 -1.87 3.67 7.92
N ALA A 145 -1.35 4.76 7.35
CA ALA A 145 -1.78 5.24 6.06
C ALA A 145 -1.49 4.24 4.93
N HIS A 146 -0.32 3.60 4.97
CA HIS A 146 0.08 2.58 4.01
C HIS A 146 -0.80 1.33 4.11
N PHE A 147 -0.95 0.75 5.29
CA PHE A 147 -1.68 -0.51 5.47
C PHE A 147 -3.19 -0.38 5.22
N ILE A 148 -3.78 0.80 5.45
CA ILE A 148 -5.14 1.06 4.99
C ILE A 148 -5.20 1.03 3.46
N GLY A 149 -4.19 1.53 2.76
CA GLY A 149 -4.08 1.34 1.32
C GLY A 149 -4.03 -0.14 0.97
N ASP A 150 -3.05 -0.87 1.51
CA ASP A 150 -2.77 -2.27 1.22
C ASP A 150 -4.00 -3.16 1.33
N ILE A 151 -4.74 -3.06 2.44
CA ILE A 151 -5.88 -3.97 2.67
C ILE A 151 -7.04 -3.78 1.70
N HIS A 152 -7.03 -2.73 0.89
CA HIS A 152 -8.01 -2.51 -0.17
C HIS A 152 -7.59 -3.04 -1.53
N GLN A 153 -6.33 -3.48 -1.69
CA GLN A 153 -5.90 -4.23 -2.87
C GLN A 153 -6.39 -5.69 -2.75
N PRO A 154 -7.18 -6.20 -3.70
CA PRO A 154 -7.85 -7.49 -3.56
C PRO A 154 -6.93 -8.67 -3.20
N LEU A 155 -5.71 -8.69 -3.74
CA LEU A 155 -4.78 -9.80 -3.50
C LEU A 155 -3.94 -9.65 -2.22
N HIS A 156 -4.08 -8.54 -1.48
CA HIS A 156 -3.53 -8.40 -0.12
C HIS A 156 -4.39 -9.11 0.94
N ALA A 157 -5.63 -9.51 0.59
CA ALA A 157 -6.40 -10.53 1.29
C ALA A 157 -6.38 -11.84 0.48
N GLY A 158 -5.18 -12.24 0.04
CA GLY A 158 -4.96 -13.26 -0.96
C GLY A 158 -4.72 -14.66 -0.39
N ARG A 159 -4.53 -15.62 -1.29
CA ARG A 159 -4.34 -17.03 -0.97
C ARG A 159 -2.92 -17.32 -0.45
N PRO A 160 -2.75 -18.04 0.66
CA PRO A 160 -1.41 -18.35 1.19
C PRO A 160 -0.57 -19.23 0.23
N GLY A 161 -1.21 -20.17 -0.48
CA GLY A 161 -0.51 -21.13 -1.34
C GLY A 161 0.18 -20.55 -2.56
N ASP A 162 -0.27 -19.38 -3.04
CA ASP A 162 0.32 -18.68 -4.18
C ASP A 162 0.94 -17.31 -3.81
N LEU A 163 1.05 -17.06 -2.50
CA LEU A 163 1.57 -15.80 -1.95
C LEU A 163 0.79 -14.58 -2.48
N GLY A 164 -0.55 -14.64 -2.43
CA GLY A 164 -1.39 -13.56 -2.94
C GLY A 164 -1.22 -13.33 -4.45
N GLY A 165 -1.01 -14.38 -5.24
CA GLY A 165 -0.83 -14.30 -6.69
C GLY A 165 0.61 -14.02 -7.15
N ASN A 166 1.59 -13.88 -6.23
CA ASN A 166 2.99 -13.68 -6.62
C ASN A 166 3.58 -14.89 -7.38
N ASN A 167 3.08 -16.09 -7.12
CA ASN A 167 3.49 -17.30 -7.81
C ASN A 167 2.69 -17.60 -9.09
N ILE A 168 1.72 -16.75 -9.44
CA ILE A 168 0.91 -16.92 -10.65
C ILE A 168 1.45 -16.03 -11.76
N ARG A 169 2.17 -16.61 -12.74
CA ARG A 169 2.65 -15.88 -13.92
C ARG A 169 1.51 -15.63 -14.90
N VAL A 170 1.47 -14.43 -15.45
CA VAL A 170 0.44 -13.99 -16.40
C VAL A 170 1.07 -13.23 -17.57
N ASP A 171 0.42 -13.27 -18.72
CA ASP A 171 0.69 -12.36 -19.84
C ASP A 171 -0.27 -11.17 -19.74
N PHE A 172 0.27 -10.02 -19.37
CA PHE A 172 -0.45 -8.75 -19.32
C PHE A 172 0.00 -7.85 -20.47
N PHE A 173 -0.63 -8.00 -21.63
CA PHE A 173 -0.35 -7.20 -22.84
C PHE A 173 1.14 -7.16 -23.24
N GLY A 174 1.85 -8.26 -23.04
CA GLY A 174 3.29 -8.35 -23.31
C GLY A 174 4.19 -7.64 -22.29
N GLY A 175 3.61 -7.11 -21.19
CA GLY A 175 4.35 -6.47 -20.12
C GLY A 175 5.38 -7.39 -19.47
N ARG A 176 6.49 -6.80 -19.05
CA ARG A 176 7.60 -7.53 -18.42
C ARG A 176 7.97 -6.89 -17.07
N SER A 177 8.42 -7.73 -16.15
CA SER A 177 9.03 -7.27 -14.92
C SER A 177 10.35 -6.53 -15.19
N PRO A 178 10.88 -5.76 -14.24
CA PRO A 178 12.21 -5.16 -14.37
C PRO A 178 13.36 -6.16 -14.64
N ARG A 179 13.13 -7.45 -14.38
CA ARG A 179 14.07 -8.54 -14.67
C ARG A 179 13.88 -9.15 -16.06
N GLY A 180 12.88 -8.69 -16.83
CA GLY A 180 12.53 -9.20 -18.16
C GLY A 180 11.58 -10.40 -18.15
N ASP A 181 11.19 -10.93 -16.99
CA ASP A 181 10.24 -12.03 -16.86
C ASP A 181 8.80 -11.57 -17.10
N SER A 182 7.89 -12.52 -17.36
CA SER A 182 6.45 -12.26 -17.33
C SER A 182 6.04 -11.67 -15.99
N LEU A 183 5.03 -10.79 -15.98
CA LEU A 183 4.45 -10.29 -14.75
C LEU A 183 3.82 -11.44 -13.95
N ASN A 184 3.69 -11.26 -12.66
CA ASN A 184 2.83 -12.11 -11.84
C ASN A 184 1.50 -11.42 -11.60
N LEU A 185 0.49 -12.19 -11.18
CA LEU A 185 -0.86 -11.67 -10.95
C LEU A 185 -0.86 -10.56 -9.90
N HIS A 186 -0.09 -10.72 -8.82
CA HIS A 186 0.03 -9.71 -7.77
C HIS A 186 0.52 -8.36 -8.32
N SER A 187 1.62 -8.36 -9.08
CA SER A 187 2.16 -7.13 -9.69
C SER A 187 1.23 -6.48 -10.72
N VAL A 188 0.38 -7.27 -11.35
CA VAL A 188 -0.68 -6.75 -12.24
C VAL A 188 -1.67 -5.91 -11.45
N TRP A 189 -2.11 -6.39 -10.28
CA TRP A 189 -3.04 -5.67 -9.40
C TRP A 189 -2.38 -4.51 -8.66
N ASP A 190 -1.11 -4.65 -8.29
CA ASP A 190 -0.38 -3.58 -7.59
C ASP A 190 -0.13 -2.36 -8.46
N SER A 191 0.22 -2.57 -9.72
CA SER A 191 0.75 -1.49 -10.56
C SER A 191 0.23 -1.51 -11.99
N ALA A 192 0.33 -2.65 -12.69
CA ALA A 192 0.16 -2.66 -14.14
C ALA A 192 -1.24 -2.27 -14.61
N ILE A 193 -2.29 -2.60 -13.85
CA ILE A 193 -3.67 -2.16 -14.13
C ILE A 193 -3.78 -0.65 -13.99
N LEU A 194 -3.22 -0.06 -12.92
CA LEU A 194 -3.28 1.38 -12.68
C LEU A 194 -2.52 2.15 -13.76
N GLU A 195 -1.28 1.75 -14.01
CA GLU A 195 -0.39 2.38 -15.02
C GLU A 195 -1.01 2.34 -16.41
N ARG A 196 -1.50 1.16 -16.84
CA ARG A 196 -2.17 1.01 -18.15
C ARG A 196 -3.47 1.78 -18.23
N GLY A 197 -4.19 1.92 -17.12
CA GLY A 197 -5.41 2.71 -17.00
C GLY A 197 -5.20 4.20 -16.88
N GLY A 198 -3.96 4.67 -16.90
CA GLY A 198 -3.60 6.08 -16.76
C GLY A 198 -3.92 6.66 -15.37
N LEU A 199 -4.01 5.79 -14.34
CA LEU A 199 -4.19 6.22 -12.97
C LEU A 199 -2.83 6.57 -12.36
N VAL A 200 -2.41 7.81 -12.55
CA VAL A 200 -1.11 8.33 -12.11
C VAL A 200 -1.29 9.50 -11.15
N TRP A 201 -0.43 9.56 -10.15
CA TRP A 201 -0.36 10.69 -9.24
C TRP A 201 0.56 11.77 -9.83
N PRO A 202 0.26 13.10 -9.70
CA PRO A 202 -0.95 13.66 -9.05
C PRO A 202 -2.18 13.80 -9.98
N ASP A 203 -2.06 13.54 -11.27
CA ASP A 203 -3.02 13.92 -12.31
C ASP A 203 -4.41 13.29 -12.11
N SER A 204 -4.48 12.07 -11.58
CA SER A 204 -5.75 11.36 -11.38
C SER A 204 -6.49 11.73 -10.09
N VAL A 205 -5.87 12.51 -9.18
CA VAL A 205 -6.46 12.83 -7.87
C VAL A 205 -7.78 13.56 -7.98
N ALA A 206 -7.83 14.60 -8.80
CA ALA A 206 -9.03 15.43 -8.96
C ALA A 206 -10.20 14.62 -9.52
N ALA A 207 -9.96 13.82 -10.57
CA ALA A 207 -10.98 12.98 -11.20
C ALA A 207 -11.53 11.93 -10.24
N LEU A 208 -10.64 11.17 -9.55
CA LEU A 208 -11.07 10.17 -8.57
C LEU A 208 -11.81 10.80 -7.39
N SER A 209 -11.38 11.97 -6.91
CA SER A 209 -12.05 12.68 -5.82
C SER A 209 -13.45 13.14 -6.20
N ALA A 210 -13.66 13.61 -7.43
CA ALA A 210 -14.94 14.06 -7.94
C ALA A 210 -15.97 12.92 -8.07
N GLU A 211 -15.50 11.69 -8.26
CA GLU A 211 -16.36 10.50 -8.31
C GLU A 211 -16.90 10.05 -6.92
N ILE A 212 -16.37 10.62 -5.83
CA ILE A 212 -16.79 10.25 -4.47
C ILE A 212 -17.94 11.16 -4.03
N THR A 213 -19.16 10.72 -4.23
CA THR A 213 -20.34 11.49 -3.76
C THR A 213 -20.41 11.47 -2.23
N PRO A 214 -21.11 12.44 -1.60
CA PRO A 214 -21.34 12.46 -0.15
C PRO A 214 -21.97 11.15 0.37
N GLU A 215 -22.93 10.61 -0.38
CA GLU A 215 -23.65 9.37 -0.05
C GLU A 215 -22.72 8.16 -0.09
N ALA A 216 -21.92 8.05 -1.14
CA ALA A 216 -20.91 7.00 -1.26
C ALA A 216 -19.87 7.10 -0.12
N ALA A 217 -19.38 8.30 0.16
CA ALA A 217 -18.45 8.52 1.25
C ALA A 217 -19.04 8.15 2.62
N ALA A 218 -20.32 8.45 2.85
CA ALA A 218 -21.01 8.05 4.08
C ALA A 218 -21.14 6.53 4.19
N ALA A 219 -21.54 5.86 3.10
CA ALA A 219 -21.73 4.41 3.05
C ALA A 219 -20.39 3.63 3.24
N TRP A 220 -19.25 4.20 2.82
CA TRP A 220 -17.96 3.52 2.92
C TRP A 220 -17.28 3.68 4.29
N LYS A 221 -17.74 4.58 5.16
CA LYS A 221 -17.17 4.83 6.50
C LYS A 221 -17.57 3.77 7.53
N THR A 222 -17.41 2.49 7.19
CA THR A 222 -17.57 1.44 8.20
C THR A 222 -16.38 1.39 9.13
N PRO A 223 -16.57 1.27 10.46
CA PRO A 223 -15.48 1.16 11.42
C PRO A 223 -14.85 -0.24 11.50
N ASP A 224 -15.50 -1.26 10.94
CA ASP A 224 -15.08 -2.65 11.02
C ASP A 224 -13.97 -2.95 9.99
N ILE A 225 -12.75 -3.16 10.50
CA ILE A 225 -11.59 -3.51 9.66
C ILE A 225 -11.80 -4.84 8.94
N MET A 226 -12.47 -5.83 9.58
CA MET A 226 -12.71 -7.12 8.93
C MET A 226 -13.74 -7.02 7.81
N ALA A 227 -14.62 -6.03 7.84
CA ALA A 227 -15.46 -5.73 6.68
C ALA A 227 -14.63 -5.28 5.47
N TRP A 228 -13.58 -4.47 5.68
CA TRP A 228 -12.67 -4.04 4.61
C TRP A 228 -11.88 -5.23 4.02
N VAL A 229 -11.36 -6.09 4.92
CA VAL A 229 -10.69 -7.34 4.52
C VAL A 229 -11.60 -8.20 3.66
N ASN A 230 -12.85 -8.39 4.10
CA ASN A 230 -13.82 -9.24 3.41
C ASN A 230 -14.27 -8.68 2.06
N GLU A 231 -14.29 -7.37 1.90
CA GLU A 231 -14.50 -6.75 0.58
C GLU A 231 -13.37 -7.11 -0.39
N SER A 232 -12.12 -7.00 0.05
CA SER A 232 -10.93 -7.34 -0.76
C SER A 232 -10.85 -8.83 -1.04
N TYR A 233 -11.04 -9.69 -0.03
CA TYR A 233 -11.06 -11.14 -0.18
C TYR A 233 -12.09 -11.60 -1.21
N ARG A 234 -13.35 -11.16 -1.07
CA ARG A 234 -14.40 -11.51 -2.03
C ARG A 234 -14.07 -11.04 -3.43
N THR A 235 -13.56 -9.82 -3.58
CA THR A 235 -13.16 -9.30 -4.88
C THR A 235 -12.02 -10.12 -5.50
N GLY A 236 -11.05 -10.54 -4.70
CA GLY A 236 -9.99 -11.45 -5.11
C GLY A 236 -10.54 -12.78 -5.62
N GLU A 237 -11.39 -13.44 -4.82
CA GLU A 237 -11.96 -14.75 -5.16
C GLU A 237 -12.96 -14.70 -6.31
N GLU A 238 -13.82 -13.70 -6.36
CA GLU A 238 -14.87 -13.58 -7.37
C GLU A 238 -14.35 -13.09 -8.71
N PHE A 239 -13.24 -12.34 -8.71
CA PHE A 239 -12.69 -11.78 -9.93
C PHE A 239 -11.16 -11.92 -10.06
N GLY A 240 -10.39 -11.43 -9.09
CA GLY A 240 -8.93 -11.31 -9.21
C GLY A 240 -8.24 -12.61 -9.63
N TYR A 241 -8.64 -13.74 -9.04
CA TYR A 241 -8.12 -15.07 -9.35
C TYR A 241 -8.81 -15.79 -10.52
N ARG A 242 -9.87 -15.22 -11.11
CA ARG A 242 -10.59 -15.83 -12.24
C ARG A 242 -9.90 -15.53 -13.56
N LEU A 243 -8.75 -16.15 -13.74
CA LEU A 243 -7.95 -16.03 -14.96
C LEU A 243 -8.42 -17.04 -16.02
N PRO A 244 -8.32 -16.69 -17.32
CA PRO A 244 -8.45 -17.68 -18.39
C PRO A 244 -7.33 -18.73 -18.29
N ASP A 245 -7.56 -19.93 -18.82
CA ASP A 245 -6.59 -21.05 -18.79
C ASP A 245 -5.25 -20.67 -19.42
N SER A 246 -5.28 -19.84 -20.44
CA SER A 246 -4.08 -19.30 -21.10
C SER A 246 -3.23 -18.38 -20.21
N ARG A 247 -3.79 -17.92 -19.07
CA ARG A 247 -3.22 -16.87 -18.20
C ARG A 247 -2.86 -15.57 -18.95
N ARG A 248 -3.46 -15.36 -20.11
CA ARG A 248 -3.37 -14.10 -20.86
C ARG A 248 -4.51 -13.21 -20.42
N ILE A 249 -4.18 -12.06 -19.83
CA ILE A 249 -5.16 -11.06 -19.43
C ILE A 249 -5.63 -10.31 -20.67
N ASP A 250 -6.91 -10.42 -20.95
CA ASP A 250 -7.57 -9.74 -22.07
C ASP A 250 -8.10 -8.34 -21.67
N LEU A 251 -8.67 -7.66 -22.65
CA LEU A 251 -9.20 -6.29 -22.44
C LEU A 251 -10.35 -6.29 -21.44
N ALA A 252 -11.25 -7.28 -21.47
CA ALA A 252 -12.39 -7.36 -20.56
C ALA A 252 -11.96 -7.51 -19.11
N TYR A 253 -10.99 -8.40 -18.84
CA TYR A 253 -10.42 -8.53 -17.49
C TYR A 253 -9.75 -7.22 -17.04
N PHE A 254 -8.99 -6.58 -17.94
CA PHE A 254 -8.32 -5.31 -17.62
C PHE A 254 -9.32 -4.21 -17.28
N GLU A 255 -10.34 -3.99 -18.09
CA GLU A 255 -11.35 -2.93 -17.89
C GLU A 255 -12.11 -3.12 -16.57
N GLN A 256 -12.53 -4.35 -16.27
CA GLN A 256 -13.18 -4.66 -15.01
C GLN A 256 -12.21 -4.54 -13.83
N GLY A 257 -10.98 -5.02 -13.96
CA GLY A 257 -9.93 -4.86 -12.94
C GLY A 257 -9.62 -3.39 -12.64
N LEU A 258 -9.60 -2.54 -13.69
CA LEU A 258 -9.43 -1.10 -13.54
C LEU A 258 -10.62 -0.45 -12.79
N ALA A 259 -11.85 -0.81 -13.13
CA ALA A 259 -13.03 -0.32 -12.41
C ALA A 259 -13.02 -0.71 -10.94
N ILE A 260 -12.65 -1.97 -10.63
CA ILE A 260 -12.47 -2.47 -9.26
C ILE A 260 -11.38 -1.67 -8.53
N SER A 261 -10.21 -1.49 -9.15
CA SER A 261 -9.10 -0.75 -8.55
C SER A 261 -9.48 0.71 -8.27
N ARG A 262 -10.18 1.39 -9.18
CA ARG A 262 -10.71 2.75 -8.95
C ARG A 262 -11.64 2.81 -7.72
N LEU A 263 -12.53 1.83 -7.57
CA LEU A 263 -13.43 1.77 -6.41
C LEU A 263 -12.65 1.52 -5.12
N ALA A 264 -11.68 0.60 -5.14
CA ALA A 264 -10.85 0.25 -4.00
C ALA A 264 -10.01 1.45 -3.52
N LEU A 265 -9.36 2.19 -4.44
CA LEU A 265 -8.62 3.43 -4.14
C LEU A 265 -9.51 4.47 -3.44
N LYS A 266 -10.72 4.69 -3.96
CA LYS A 266 -11.67 5.66 -3.38
C LYS A 266 -12.14 5.24 -1.98
N ARG A 267 -12.44 3.96 -1.77
CA ARG A 267 -12.81 3.42 -0.46
C ARG A 267 -11.69 3.55 0.55
N ALA A 268 -10.46 3.17 0.17
CA ALA A 268 -9.27 3.32 1.00
C ALA A 268 -9.05 4.77 1.44
N ALA A 269 -9.15 5.71 0.51
CA ALA A 269 -8.96 7.13 0.79
C ALA A 269 -10.04 7.70 1.76
N VAL A 270 -11.32 7.33 1.56
CA VAL A 270 -12.41 7.73 2.46
C VAL A 270 -12.21 7.16 3.87
N ARG A 271 -11.81 5.89 3.98
CA ARG A 271 -11.57 5.21 5.25
C ARG A 271 -10.35 5.76 5.97
N LEU A 272 -9.26 6.00 5.25
CA LEU A 272 -8.06 6.66 5.81
C LEU A 272 -8.41 8.06 6.34
N ALA A 273 -9.14 8.84 5.59
CA ALA A 273 -9.58 10.17 6.05
C ALA A 273 -10.51 10.08 7.28
N ALA A 274 -11.43 9.11 7.32
CA ALA A 274 -12.31 8.91 8.46
C ALA A 274 -11.53 8.55 9.73
N VAL A 275 -10.56 7.64 9.62
CA VAL A 275 -9.68 7.23 10.72
C VAL A 275 -8.86 8.41 11.24
N LEU A 276 -8.19 9.16 10.37
CA LEU A 276 -7.36 10.30 10.78
C LEU A 276 -8.20 11.46 11.35
N ASN A 277 -9.40 11.69 10.82
CA ASN A 277 -10.33 12.68 11.39
C ASN A 277 -10.82 12.25 12.78
N GLY A 278 -11.09 10.96 12.98
CA GLY A 278 -11.47 10.40 14.28
C GLY A 278 -10.35 10.55 15.31
N ILE A 279 -9.12 10.19 14.96
CA ILE A 279 -7.94 10.36 15.81
C ILE A 279 -7.76 11.84 16.20
N ALA A 280 -7.83 12.76 15.25
CA ALA A 280 -7.71 14.19 15.52
C ALA A 280 -8.83 14.75 16.41
N ALA A 281 -10.00 14.11 16.42
CA ALA A 281 -11.12 14.45 17.30
C ALA A 281 -11.05 13.77 18.67
N GLY A 282 -10.01 12.95 18.93
CA GLY A 282 -9.87 12.17 20.16
C GLY A 282 -10.93 11.08 20.34
N ARG A 283 -11.56 10.64 19.25
CA ARG A 283 -12.60 9.59 19.24
C ARG A 283 -12.50 8.78 17.96
N LEU A 284 -12.28 7.51 18.09
CA LEU A 284 -12.13 6.61 16.96
C LEU A 284 -12.97 5.35 17.18
N ASP A 285 -13.93 5.12 16.30
CA ASP A 285 -14.81 3.93 16.30
C ASP A 285 -14.22 2.82 15.42
N LEU A 286 -12.92 2.63 15.42
CA LEU A 286 -12.29 1.55 14.64
C LEU A 286 -12.38 0.26 15.44
N THR A 287 -12.89 -0.80 14.81
CA THR A 287 -13.10 -2.09 15.48
C THR A 287 -12.34 -3.23 14.82
N LEU A 288 -11.80 -4.11 15.68
CA LEU A 288 -11.20 -5.37 15.26
C LEU A 288 -11.67 -6.45 16.24
N PRO A 289 -12.38 -7.50 15.79
CA PRO A 289 -12.96 -8.51 16.67
C PRO A 289 -11.94 -9.13 17.64
N GLY A 290 -12.28 -9.13 18.93
CA GLY A 290 -11.44 -9.73 19.98
C GLY A 290 -10.19 -8.93 20.37
N ILE A 291 -10.01 -7.72 19.86
CA ILE A 291 -8.89 -6.82 20.20
C ILE A 291 -9.49 -5.46 20.62
N PRO A 292 -9.42 -5.07 21.90
CA PRO A 292 -9.83 -3.73 22.33
C PRO A 292 -8.88 -2.67 21.77
N MET A 293 -9.40 -1.45 21.59
CA MET A 293 -8.63 -0.28 21.19
C MET A 293 -7.77 0.20 22.35
#